data_49bd8af3ef29d0cd6166bffe98634b28
#
_entry.id   49bd8af3ef29d0cd6166bffe98634b28
#
_cell.length_a   1.000
_cell.length_b   1.000
_cell.length_c   1.000
_cell.angle_alpha   90.00
_cell.angle_beta   90.00
_cell.angle_gamma   90.00
#
_symmetry.space_group_name_H-M   'P 1'
#
loop_
_entity.id
_entity.type
_entity.pdbx_description
1 polymer ?
#
loop_
_entity_poly.entity_id
_entity_poly.type
_entity_poly.pdbx_seq_one_letter_code
_entity_poly.pdbx_strand_id
1 'polypeptide(L)'
;YSPVWVDIVLAVHCTNWQVVSTAGHSVLSAAGQWNAYVSQPLFRFVLLDWLWGYLLWANLLFKVSRFPLKISATHPDCVGGLGFVAVGQSYFAFAAFAMSIGVCSFVAQTVLETHTNLQAYSNLGIVFVALVLLLFLGPLLVFTPLLVKTRREAVFTYGSLCHQVNSLFANTWLDFLRGNGQAVAPKLISSSEPSAVTDLNASFLNIQNMKPCAFGKETIVTFLAAVALPAIPLIATVIPLKDLLKELAKALT
;
A
#
# COMPACT_ATOMS: atom_id res chain seq x y z
N TYR A 1 -7.17 -37.79 20.71
CA TYR A 1 -6.57 -37.22 19.48
C TYR A 1 -5.97 -35.86 19.83
N SER A 2 -4.66 -35.83 20.09
CA SER A 2 -3.94 -34.54 20.18
C SER A 2 -3.74 -33.99 18.75
N PRO A 3 -3.94 -32.69 18.50
CA PRO A 3 -3.61 -32.11 17.20
C PRO A 3 -2.08 -32.24 16.97
N VAL A 4 -1.67 -32.55 15.75
CA VAL A 4 -0.26 -32.84 15.36
C VAL A 4 0.74 -31.77 15.83
N TRP A 5 0.33 -30.52 15.92
CA TRP A 5 1.18 -29.43 16.40
C TRP A 5 1.41 -29.45 17.93
N VAL A 6 0.52 -30.08 18.74
CA VAL A 6 0.74 -30.31 20.18
C VAL A 6 1.89 -31.29 20.36
N ASP A 7 1.94 -32.34 19.52
CA ASP A 7 3.03 -33.31 19.55
C ASP A 7 4.36 -32.66 19.12
N ILE A 8 4.32 -31.70 18.19
CA ILE A 8 5.50 -30.90 17.79
C ILE A 8 5.98 -30.02 18.96
N VAL A 9 5.07 -29.32 19.66
CA VAL A 9 5.41 -28.46 20.80
C VAL A 9 5.96 -29.28 21.96
N LEU A 10 5.44 -30.49 22.18
CA LEU A 10 5.94 -31.40 23.21
C LEU A 10 7.28 -32.07 22.85
N ALA A 11 7.56 -32.24 21.55
CA ALA A 11 8.82 -32.82 21.05
C ALA A 11 10.00 -31.83 21.16
N VAL A 12 9.73 -30.52 21.16
CA VAL A 12 10.75 -29.50 21.43
C VAL A 12 10.94 -29.40 22.94
N HIS A 13 12.00 -30.02 23.47
CA HIS A 13 12.33 -30.08 24.90
C HIS A 13 12.71 -28.74 25.55
N CYS A 14 12.02 -27.64 25.16
CA CYS A 14 12.21 -26.35 25.79
C CYS A 14 11.18 -26.18 26.92
N THR A 15 11.64 -25.86 28.12
CA THR A 15 10.83 -25.37 29.24
C THR A 15 10.24 -24.01 28.83
N ASN A 16 9.11 -24.06 28.19
CA ASN A 16 8.37 -22.89 27.76
C ASN A 16 7.14 -22.74 28.67
N TRP A 17 6.55 -21.52 28.75
CA TRP A 17 5.32 -21.28 29.52
C TRP A 17 4.16 -22.23 29.17
N GLN A 18 4.23 -22.87 28.01
CA GLN A 18 3.25 -23.84 27.51
C GLN A 18 3.45 -25.26 28.06
N VAL A 19 4.66 -25.60 28.49
CA VAL A 19 5.02 -26.98 28.87
C VAL A 19 5.60 -27.00 30.28
N VAL A 20 5.05 -27.84 31.14
CA VAL A 20 5.57 -28.11 32.46
C VAL A 20 6.16 -29.52 32.47
N SER A 21 7.40 -29.63 32.88
CA SER A 21 8.05 -30.93 33.08
C SER A 21 7.71 -31.47 34.49
N THR A 22 6.92 -32.52 34.56
CA THR A 22 6.57 -33.18 35.82
C THR A 22 7.04 -34.64 35.76
N ALA A 23 7.93 -35.06 36.67
CA ALA A 23 8.41 -36.43 36.81
C ALA A 23 8.97 -37.06 35.51
N GLY A 24 9.69 -36.28 34.67
CA GLY A 24 10.29 -36.78 33.42
C GLY A 24 9.36 -36.83 32.21
N HIS A 25 8.12 -36.42 32.37
CA HIS A 25 7.16 -36.27 31.26
C HIS A 25 6.83 -34.79 31.02
N SER A 26 6.85 -34.37 29.76
CA SER A 26 6.44 -33.05 29.35
C SER A 26 4.92 -33.02 29.21
N VAL A 27 4.23 -32.20 30.01
CA VAL A 27 2.78 -32.04 29.98
C VAL A 27 2.45 -30.60 29.71
N LEU A 28 1.39 -30.35 28.90
CA LEU A 28 0.92 -29.00 28.67
C LEU A 28 0.42 -28.34 29.96
N SER A 29 0.89 -27.15 30.24
CA SER A 29 0.34 -26.30 31.31
C SER A 29 -1.13 -25.95 31.00
N ALA A 30 -1.89 -25.50 32.01
CA ALA A 30 -3.27 -25.02 31.76
C ALA A 30 -3.32 -23.91 30.71
N ALA A 31 -2.34 -23.00 30.71
CA ALA A 31 -2.19 -21.97 29.68
C ALA A 31 -1.83 -22.58 28.30
N GLY A 32 -1.00 -23.62 28.27
CA GLY A 32 -0.68 -24.37 27.05
C GLY A 32 -1.90 -25.07 26.46
N GLN A 33 -2.74 -25.69 27.31
CA GLN A 33 -3.99 -26.33 26.88
C GLN A 33 -4.97 -25.29 26.30
N TRP A 34 -5.15 -24.16 26.98
CA TRP A 34 -6.00 -23.06 26.47
C TRP A 34 -5.51 -22.55 25.12
N ASN A 35 -4.22 -22.30 25.00
CA ASN A 35 -3.64 -21.88 23.71
C ASN A 35 -3.86 -22.93 22.63
N ALA A 36 -3.68 -24.18 22.96
CA ALA A 36 -3.79 -25.32 22.07
C ALA A 36 -5.20 -25.53 21.52
N TYR A 37 -6.18 -25.59 22.38
CA TYR A 37 -7.52 -26.02 22.03
C TYR A 37 -8.48 -24.85 21.75
N VAL A 38 -8.15 -23.63 22.18
CA VAL A 38 -9.02 -22.48 22.00
C VAL A 38 -8.37 -21.41 21.12
N SER A 39 -7.21 -20.88 21.54
CA SER A 39 -6.62 -19.71 20.86
C SER A 39 -6.14 -20.03 19.44
N GLN A 40 -5.43 -21.16 19.26
CA GLN A 40 -4.88 -21.55 17.96
C GLN A 40 -5.96 -21.91 16.93
N PRO A 41 -6.99 -22.73 17.25
CA PRO A 41 -8.08 -22.98 16.31
C PRO A 41 -8.86 -21.73 15.93
N LEU A 42 -9.16 -20.86 16.92
CA LEU A 42 -9.85 -19.60 16.68
C LEU A 42 -9.02 -18.67 15.77
N PHE A 43 -7.73 -18.53 16.06
CA PHE A 43 -6.83 -17.74 15.23
C PHE A 43 -6.78 -18.24 13.79
N ARG A 44 -6.67 -19.56 13.59
CA ARG A 44 -6.66 -20.16 12.26
C ARG A 44 -7.99 -19.95 11.53
N PHE A 45 -9.10 -20.08 12.22
CA PHE A 45 -10.41 -19.85 11.65
C PHE A 45 -10.54 -18.41 11.16
N VAL A 46 -10.21 -17.42 12.00
CA VAL A 46 -10.24 -16.00 11.63
C VAL A 46 -9.27 -15.69 10.49
N LEU A 47 -8.08 -16.31 10.50
CA LEU A 47 -7.09 -16.12 9.43
C LEU A 47 -7.61 -16.67 8.09
N LEU A 48 -8.23 -17.86 8.10
CA LEU A 48 -8.79 -18.48 6.89
C LEU A 48 -9.98 -17.69 6.33
N ASP A 49 -10.88 -17.22 7.21
CA ASP A 49 -12.01 -16.37 6.81
C ASP A 49 -11.52 -15.08 6.17
N TRP A 50 -10.53 -14.45 6.81
CA TRP A 50 -9.93 -13.24 6.28
C TRP A 50 -9.20 -13.47 4.94
N LEU A 51 -8.44 -14.57 4.81
CA LEU A 51 -7.77 -14.95 3.56
C LEU A 51 -8.79 -15.20 2.46
N TRP A 52 -9.90 -15.86 2.79
CA TRP A 52 -10.99 -16.09 1.85
C TRP A 52 -11.59 -14.76 1.35
N GLY A 53 -11.89 -13.84 2.26
CA GLY A 53 -12.36 -12.50 1.91
C GLY A 53 -11.37 -11.75 1.00
N TYR A 54 -10.07 -11.83 1.30
CA TYR A 54 -9.03 -11.25 0.46
C TYR A 54 -8.97 -11.87 -0.94
N LEU A 55 -9.07 -13.19 -1.06
CA LEU A 55 -9.09 -13.88 -2.37
C LEU A 55 -10.31 -13.50 -3.19
N LEU A 56 -11.48 -13.36 -2.55
CA LEU A 56 -12.70 -12.88 -3.22
C LEU A 56 -12.51 -11.44 -3.73
N TRP A 57 -11.92 -10.57 -2.91
CA TRP A 57 -11.59 -9.20 -3.30
C TRP A 57 -10.62 -9.15 -4.48
N ALA A 58 -9.52 -9.89 -4.42
CA ALA A 58 -8.54 -9.96 -5.51
C ALA A 58 -9.17 -10.48 -6.82
N ASN A 59 -10.02 -11.53 -6.73
CA ASN A 59 -10.75 -12.06 -7.88
C ASN A 59 -11.76 -11.04 -8.44
N LEU A 60 -12.44 -10.28 -7.57
CA LEU A 60 -13.31 -9.19 -7.99
C LEU A 60 -12.53 -8.13 -8.79
N LEU A 61 -11.39 -7.67 -8.27
CA LEU A 61 -10.55 -6.70 -8.95
C LEU A 61 -10.09 -7.21 -10.32
N PHE A 62 -9.67 -8.48 -10.37
CA PHE A 62 -9.27 -9.12 -11.62
C PHE A 62 -10.42 -9.18 -12.64
N LYS A 63 -11.63 -9.54 -12.21
CA LYS A 63 -12.81 -9.55 -13.09
C LYS A 63 -13.17 -8.13 -13.55
N VAL A 64 -13.19 -7.17 -12.63
CA VAL A 64 -13.52 -5.78 -12.93
C VAL A 64 -12.54 -5.19 -13.94
N SER A 65 -11.24 -5.49 -13.86
CA SER A 65 -10.24 -5.02 -14.82
C SER A 65 -10.47 -5.52 -16.26
N ARG A 66 -11.26 -6.60 -16.43
CA ARG A 66 -11.59 -7.19 -17.74
C ARG A 66 -12.83 -6.55 -18.38
N PHE A 67 -13.62 -5.79 -17.63
CA PHE A 67 -14.74 -5.07 -18.21
C PHE A 67 -14.25 -3.84 -19.01
N PRO A 68 -15.03 -3.41 -20.02
CA PRO A 68 -14.75 -2.17 -20.77
C PRO A 68 -15.02 -0.93 -19.91
N LEU A 69 -14.13 -0.67 -18.94
CA LEU A 69 -14.26 0.45 -18.04
C LEU A 69 -14.03 1.77 -18.79
N LYS A 70 -14.97 2.70 -18.67
CA LYS A 70 -14.80 4.08 -19.15
C LYS A 70 -14.00 4.88 -18.13
N ILE A 71 -12.69 4.80 -18.24
CA ILE A 71 -11.77 5.55 -17.37
C ILE A 71 -11.66 6.98 -17.89
N SER A 72 -11.88 7.96 -17.01
CA SER A 72 -11.71 9.38 -17.35
C SER A 72 -10.30 9.84 -16.99
N ALA A 73 -9.49 10.14 -18.00
CA ALA A 73 -8.13 10.63 -17.76
C ALA A 73 -8.08 12.03 -17.10
N THR A 74 -9.17 12.78 -17.18
CA THR A 74 -9.30 14.12 -16.56
C THR A 74 -9.79 14.06 -15.13
N HIS A 75 -10.05 12.85 -14.58
CA HIS A 75 -10.57 12.71 -13.22
C HIS A 75 -9.58 13.24 -12.17
N PRO A 76 -10.02 14.02 -11.17
CA PRO A 76 -9.15 14.70 -10.22
C PRO A 76 -8.36 13.75 -9.29
N ASP A 77 -8.75 12.47 -9.17
CA ASP A 77 -8.01 11.47 -8.39
C ASP A 77 -6.69 11.04 -9.03
N CYS A 78 -6.41 11.50 -10.26
CA CYS A 78 -5.24 11.12 -11.05
C CYS A 78 -5.07 9.61 -11.29
N VAL A 79 -6.12 8.82 -11.12
CA VAL A 79 -6.17 7.37 -11.39
C VAL A 79 -7.43 6.98 -12.19
N GLY A 80 -8.02 7.97 -12.88
CA GLY A 80 -9.12 7.72 -13.79
C GLY A 80 -10.45 7.33 -13.14
N GLY A 81 -10.66 7.66 -11.88
CA GLY A 81 -11.84 7.29 -11.09
C GLY A 81 -11.65 5.99 -10.28
N LEU A 82 -10.47 5.36 -10.33
CA LEU A 82 -10.17 4.12 -9.59
C LEU A 82 -9.57 4.35 -8.19
N GLY A 83 -9.49 5.60 -7.72
CA GLY A 83 -8.88 5.93 -6.43
C GLY A 83 -9.51 5.21 -5.24
N PHE A 84 -10.82 4.94 -5.28
CA PHE A 84 -11.53 4.19 -4.23
C PHE A 84 -11.01 2.76 -4.06
N VAL A 85 -10.45 2.15 -5.10
CA VAL A 85 -9.88 0.79 -5.04
C VAL A 85 -8.65 0.78 -4.12
N ALA A 86 -7.80 1.82 -4.22
CA ALA A 86 -6.64 1.97 -3.34
C ALA A 86 -7.07 2.19 -1.88
N VAL A 87 -8.13 2.95 -1.64
CA VAL A 87 -8.70 3.14 -0.30
C VAL A 87 -9.20 1.82 0.26
N GLY A 88 -9.99 1.06 -0.53
CA GLY A 88 -10.46 -0.27 -0.14
C GLY A 88 -9.29 -1.23 0.17
N GLN A 89 -8.21 -1.17 -0.62
CA GLN A 89 -7.02 -1.98 -0.39
C GLN A 89 -6.28 -1.59 0.90
N SER A 90 -6.30 -0.32 1.29
CA SER A 90 -5.62 0.16 2.50
C SER A 90 -6.16 -0.47 3.79
N TYR A 91 -7.43 -0.92 3.81
CA TYR A 91 -7.99 -1.64 4.97
C TYR A 91 -7.27 -2.96 5.23
N PHE A 92 -6.68 -3.58 4.22
CA PHE A 92 -5.87 -4.78 4.42
C PHE A 92 -4.52 -4.51 5.12
N ALA A 93 -4.16 -3.26 5.38
CA ALA A 93 -2.99 -2.92 6.18
C ALA A 93 -3.09 -3.46 7.62
N PHE A 94 -4.31 -3.59 8.18
CA PHE A 94 -4.51 -4.24 9.49
C PHE A 94 -4.06 -5.70 9.48
N ALA A 95 -4.29 -6.40 8.39
CA ALA A 95 -3.83 -7.77 8.28
C ALA A 95 -2.32 -7.86 8.10
N ALA A 96 -1.73 -6.96 7.32
CA ALA A 96 -0.28 -6.84 7.21
C ALA A 96 0.35 -6.55 8.58
N PHE A 97 -0.27 -5.70 9.39
CA PHE A 97 0.13 -5.43 10.78
C PHE A 97 0.06 -6.68 11.65
N ALA A 98 -1.06 -7.43 11.61
CA ALA A 98 -1.22 -8.67 12.36
C ALA A 98 -0.19 -9.75 11.95
N MET A 99 0.07 -9.90 10.64
CA MET A 99 1.11 -10.80 10.14
C MET A 99 2.50 -10.37 10.63
N SER A 100 2.78 -9.06 10.65
CA SER A 100 4.04 -8.52 11.15
C SER A 100 4.24 -8.79 12.64
N ILE A 101 3.19 -8.68 13.48
CA ILE A 101 3.25 -9.06 14.89
C ILE A 101 3.69 -10.52 15.03
N GLY A 102 3.10 -11.43 14.25
CA GLY A 102 3.46 -12.85 14.27
C GLY A 102 4.93 -13.09 13.94
N VAL A 103 5.43 -12.48 12.86
CA VAL A 103 6.83 -12.59 12.45
C VAL A 103 7.78 -11.98 13.49
N CYS A 104 7.48 -10.78 13.98
CA CYS A 104 8.29 -10.12 15.01
C CYS A 104 8.32 -10.92 16.30
N SER A 105 7.19 -11.51 16.72
CA SER A 105 7.10 -12.37 17.91
C SER A 105 7.95 -13.62 17.75
N PHE A 106 7.90 -14.27 16.60
CA PHE A 106 8.73 -15.44 16.29
C PHE A 106 10.22 -15.09 16.33
N VAL A 107 10.64 -13.99 15.69
CA VAL A 107 12.03 -13.53 15.71
C VAL A 107 12.47 -13.17 17.13
N ALA A 108 11.62 -12.46 17.91
CA ALA A 108 11.92 -12.09 19.28
C ALA A 108 12.16 -13.32 20.15
N GLN A 109 11.29 -14.33 20.06
CA GLN A 109 11.43 -15.58 20.81
C GLN A 109 12.73 -16.29 20.43
N THR A 110 13.02 -16.41 19.13
CA THR A 110 14.24 -17.08 18.66
C THR A 110 15.51 -16.36 19.12
N VAL A 111 15.53 -15.01 19.05
CA VAL A 111 16.68 -14.21 19.52
C VAL A 111 16.91 -14.38 21.03
N LEU A 112 15.83 -14.44 21.83
CA LEU A 112 15.92 -14.63 23.28
C LEU A 112 16.40 -16.05 23.66
N GLU A 113 15.94 -17.07 22.93
CA GLU A 113 16.30 -18.49 23.21
C GLU A 113 17.71 -18.83 22.72
N THR A 114 18.12 -18.34 21.54
CA THR A 114 19.40 -18.70 20.91
C THR A 114 20.51 -17.69 21.14
N HIS A 115 20.22 -16.55 21.77
CA HIS A 115 21.18 -15.43 21.94
C HIS A 115 21.83 -14.99 20.62
N THR A 116 21.16 -15.21 19.50
CA THR A 116 21.65 -14.80 18.17
C THR A 116 21.44 -13.32 17.92
N ASN A 117 22.32 -12.73 17.09
CA ASN A 117 22.20 -11.33 16.71
C ASN A 117 20.94 -11.10 15.83
N LEU A 118 20.16 -10.05 16.13
CA LEU A 118 19.00 -9.63 15.33
C LEU A 118 19.38 -9.39 13.85
N GLN A 119 20.62 -8.95 13.58
CA GLN A 119 21.12 -8.75 12.22
C GLN A 119 21.04 -9.99 11.34
N ALA A 120 21.11 -11.20 11.90
CA ALA A 120 20.96 -12.46 11.14
C ALA A 120 19.57 -12.57 10.50
N TYR A 121 18.56 -11.92 11.07
CA TYR A 121 17.17 -11.93 10.59
C TYR A 121 16.81 -10.75 9.69
N SER A 122 17.75 -9.85 9.37
CA SER A 122 17.51 -8.70 8.51
C SER A 122 17.01 -9.09 7.11
N ASN A 123 17.60 -10.12 6.52
CA ASN A 123 17.17 -10.64 5.21
C ASN A 123 15.75 -11.21 5.26
N LEU A 124 15.39 -11.90 6.35
CA LEU A 124 14.02 -12.38 6.57
C LEU A 124 13.02 -11.22 6.62
N GLY A 125 13.37 -10.14 7.32
CA GLY A 125 12.58 -8.92 7.38
C GLY A 125 12.36 -8.28 6.00
N ILE A 126 13.42 -8.14 5.20
CA ILE A 126 13.33 -7.57 3.85
C ILE A 126 12.44 -8.43 2.95
N VAL A 127 12.64 -9.76 2.97
CA VAL A 127 11.83 -10.70 2.18
C VAL A 127 10.37 -10.64 2.63
N PHE A 128 10.11 -10.56 3.93
CA PHE A 128 8.75 -10.44 4.46
C PHE A 128 8.06 -9.15 4.00
N VAL A 129 8.74 -8.00 4.09
CA VAL A 129 8.21 -6.72 3.58
C VAL A 129 7.90 -6.81 2.10
N ALA A 130 8.83 -7.34 1.29
CA ALA A 130 8.63 -7.50 -0.15
C ALA A 130 7.43 -8.40 -0.48
N LEU A 131 7.28 -9.50 0.26
CA LEU A 131 6.17 -10.44 0.10
C LEU A 131 4.83 -9.79 0.48
N VAL A 132 4.77 -9.04 1.57
CA VAL A 132 3.56 -8.29 1.99
C VAL A 132 3.17 -7.26 0.94
N LEU A 133 4.14 -6.48 0.44
CA LEU A 133 3.86 -5.49 -0.61
C LEU A 133 3.39 -6.18 -1.89
N LEU A 134 4.02 -7.27 -2.32
CA LEU A 134 3.61 -8.04 -3.49
C LEU A 134 2.20 -8.62 -3.31
N LEU A 135 1.92 -9.19 -2.14
CA LEU A 135 0.63 -9.78 -1.83
C LEU A 135 -0.48 -8.73 -1.90
N PHE A 136 -0.33 -7.60 -1.21
CA PHE A 136 -1.40 -6.63 -1.10
C PHE A 136 -1.47 -5.62 -2.25
N LEU A 137 -0.34 -5.24 -2.87
CA LEU A 137 -0.36 -4.33 -4.02
C LEU A 137 -0.50 -5.06 -5.36
N GLY A 138 -0.16 -6.35 -5.41
CA GLY A 138 -0.23 -7.17 -6.62
C GLY A 138 -1.58 -7.10 -7.35
N PRO A 139 -2.73 -7.30 -6.68
CA PRO A 139 -4.04 -7.22 -7.31
C PRO A 139 -4.35 -5.86 -7.95
N LEU A 140 -3.79 -4.76 -7.43
CA LEU A 140 -3.96 -3.42 -7.98
C LEU A 140 -3.19 -3.22 -9.30
N LEU A 141 -2.09 -3.96 -9.49
CA LEU A 141 -1.30 -3.89 -10.72
C LEU A 141 -2.06 -4.37 -11.96
N VAL A 142 -3.15 -5.11 -11.78
CA VAL A 142 -3.99 -5.56 -12.89
C VAL A 142 -4.61 -4.39 -13.67
N PHE A 143 -4.80 -3.22 -13.03
CA PHE A 143 -5.30 -2.01 -13.67
C PHE A 143 -4.21 -1.20 -14.41
N THR A 144 -2.94 -1.48 -14.16
CA THR A 144 -1.81 -0.73 -14.73
C THR A 144 -1.85 -0.65 -16.27
N PRO A 145 -2.04 -1.75 -17.03
CA PRO A 145 -2.05 -1.67 -18.48
C PRO A 145 -3.19 -0.79 -19.01
N LEU A 146 -4.34 -0.81 -18.35
CA LEU A 146 -5.50 -0.01 -18.69
C LEU A 146 -5.24 1.48 -18.43
N LEU A 147 -4.69 1.82 -17.25
CA LEU A 147 -4.34 3.20 -16.87
C LEU A 147 -3.27 3.78 -17.78
N VAL A 148 -2.21 3.02 -18.07
CA VAL A 148 -1.12 3.45 -18.96
C VAL A 148 -1.65 3.72 -20.38
N LYS A 149 -2.49 2.83 -20.91
CA LYS A 149 -3.12 3.01 -22.23
C LYS A 149 -3.97 4.28 -22.27
N THR A 150 -4.90 4.43 -21.32
CA THR A 150 -5.79 5.59 -21.23
C THR A 150 -5.00 6.90 -21.08
N ARG A 151 -3.97 6.92 -20.21
CA ARG A 151 -3.10 8.08 -20.04
C ARG A 151 -2.43 8.45 -21.36
N ARG A 152 -1.84 7.47 -22.04
CA ARG A 152 -1.13 7.70 -23.31
C ARG A 152 -2.05 8.28 -24.36
N GLU A 153 -3.21 7.69 -24.58
CA GLU A 153 -4.21 8.19 -25.55
C GLU A 153 -4.69 9.59 -25.18
N ALA A 154 -4.97 9.86 -23.91
CA ALA A 154 -5.41 11.15 -23.44
C ALA A 154 -4.33 12.24 -23.60
N VAL A 155 -3.07 11.95 -23.29
CA VAL A 155 -1.95 12.91 -23.47
C VAL A 155 -1.86 13.37 -24.92
N PHE A 156 -1.98 12.46 -25.89
CA PHE A 156 -1.94 12.83 -27.30
C PHE A 156 -3.15 13.62 -27.74
N THR A 157 -4.35 13.16 -27.38
CA THR A 157 -5.61 13.81 -27.80
C THR A 157 -5.79 15.18 -27.17
N TYR A 158 -5.68 15.27 -25.85
CA TYR A 158 -5.84 16.54 -25.13
C TYR A 158 -4.64 17.47 -25.33
N GLY A 159 -3.42 16.94 -25.49
CA GLY A 159 -2.25 17.74 -25.82
C GLY A 159 -2.38 18.45 -27.16
N SER A 160 -2.89 17.76 -28.19
CA SER A 160 -3.20 18.35 -29.49
C SER A 160 -4.29 19.41 -29.37
N LEU A 161 -5.37 19.13 -28.64
CA LEU A 161 -6.45 20.08 -28.41
C LEU A 161 -5.96 21.33 -27.67
N CYS A 162 -5.22 21.16 -26.56
CA CYS A 162 -4.66 22.29 -25.82
C CYS A 162 -3.72 23.14 -26.70
N HIS A 163 -2.87 22.49 -27.51
CA HIS A 163 -2.00 23.22 -28.43
C HIS A 163 -2.79 24.08 -29.41
N GLN A 164 -3.83 23.55 -30.06
CA GLN A 164 -4.66 24.27 -31.00
C GLN A 164 -5.38 25.42 -30.31
N VAL A 165 -6.03 25.19 -29.18
CA VAL A 165 -6.78 26.25 -28.46
C VAL A 165 -5.83 27.33 -27.96
N ASN A 166 -4.69 26.96 -27.36
CA ASN A 166 -3.71 27.94 -26.88
C ASN A 166 -3.10 28.76 -28.04
N SER A 167 -2.85 28.14 -29.20
CA SER A 167 -2.31 28.87 -30.36
C SER A 167 -3.34 29.84 -30.97
N LEU A 168 -4.61 29.44 -31.06
CA LEU A 168 -5.68 30.32 -31.47
C LEU A 168 -5.83 31.53 -30.53
N PHE A 169 -5.85 31.25 -29.22
CA PHE A 169 -5.90 32.27 -28.19
C PHE A 169 -4.71 33.24 -28.28
N ALA A 170 -3.48 32.68 -28.36
CA ALA A 170 -2.29 33.49 -28.47
C ALA A 170 -2.26 34.36 -29.74
N ASN A 171 -2.65 33.85 -30.90
CA ASN A 171 -2.70 34.58 -32.14
C ASN A 171 -3.73 35.73 -32.04
N THR A 172 -4.89 35.49 -31.46
CA THR A 172 -5.93 36.54 -31.27
C THR A 172 -5.40 37.67 -30.38
N TRP A 173 -4.70 37.34 -29.28
CA TRP A 173 -4.10 38.33 -28.41
C TRP A 173 -2.90 39.06 -29.01
N LEU A 174 -2.05 38.37 -29.79
CA LEU A 174 -0.91 38.95 -30.48
C LEU A 174 -1.33 39.87 -31.62
N ASP A 175 -2.39 39.54 -32.37
CA ASP A 175 -2.93 40.38 -33.40
C ASP A 175 -3.52 41.68 -32.82
N PHE A 176 -4.17 41.62 -31.67
CA PHE A 176 -4.59 42.78 -30.90
C PHE A 176 -3.41 43.69 -30.52
N LEU A 177 -2.33 43.09 -29.91
CA LEU A 177 -1.13 43.85 -29.51
C LEU A 177 -0.40 44.47 -30.71
N ARG A 178 -0.47 43.87 -31.89
CA ARG A 178 0.11 44.40 -33.16
C ARG A 178 -0.71 45.50 -33.83
N GLY A 179 -1.83 45.88 -33.22
CA GLY A 179 -2.69 46.96 -33.76
C GLY A 179 -3.63 46.55 -34.89
N ASN A 180 -3.66 45.25 -35.24
CA ASN A 180 -4.52 44.77 -36.34
C ASN A 180 -5.97 44.45 -35.86
N GLY A 181 -6.25 44.59 -34.54
CA GLY A 181 -7.52 44.17 -33.96
C GLY A 181 -8.23 45.23 -33.10
N GLN A 182 -8.59 46.37 -33.67
CA GLN A 182 -9.20 47.48 -32.91
C GLN A 182 -10.54 47.18 -32.20
N ALA A 183 -11.22 46.08 -32.54
CA ALA A 183 -12.54 45.77 -31.98
C ALA A 183 -12.58 44.59 -31.00
N VAL A 184 -11.45 43.90 -30.77
CA VAL A 184 -11.45 42.59 -30.09
C VAL A 184 -11.13 42.68 -28.58
N ALA A 185 -10.37 43.70 -28.16
CA ALA A 185 -9.88 43.81 -26.79
C ALA A 185 -10.97 43.91 -25.70
N PRO A 186 -11.97 44.77 -25.80
CA PRO A 186 -13.01 44.84 -24.78
C PRO A 186 -13.87 43.58 -24.69
N LYS A 187 -14.03 42.88 -25.82
CA LYS A 187 -14.79 41.63 -25.90
C LYS A 187 -14.06 40.45 -25.29
N LEU A 188 -12.73 40.38 -25.43
CA LEU A 188 -11.88 39.35 -24.86
C LEU A 188 -11.75 39.47 -23.34
N ILE A 189 -11.59 40.70 -22.82
CA ILE A 189 -11.49 40.95 -21.39
C ILE A 189 -12.80 40.66 -20.65
N SER A 190 -13.94 40.85 -21.32
CA SER A 190 -15.27 40.54 -20.76
C SER A 190 -15.79 39.14 -21.09
N SER A 191 -15.04 38.35 -21.86
CA SER A 191 -15.46 37.01 -22.31
C SER A 191 -15.02 35.93 -21.29
N SER A 192 -15.72 34.80 -21.33
CA SER A 192 -15.35 33.60 -20.56
C SER A 192 -14.19 32.80 -21.20
N GLU A 193 -13.64 33.24 -22.33
CA GLU A 193 -12.61 32.54 -23.10
C GLU A 193 -11.30 32.30 -22.29
N PRO A 194 -10.72 33.28 -21.57
CA PRO A 194 -9.53 33.07 -20.76
C PRO A 194 -9.73 32.01 -19.67
N SER A 195 -10.93 32.01 -19.05
CA SER A 195 -11.27 31.00 -18.05
C SER A 195 -11.38 29.59 -18.66
N ALA A 196 -12.01 29.49 -19.84
CA ALA A 196 -12.14 28.21 -20.55
C ALA A 196 -10.78 27.63 -20.97
N VAL A 197 -9.83 28.48 -21.40
CA VAL A 197 -8.44 28.06 -21.70
C VAL A 197 -7.72 27.58 -20.43
N THR A 198 -7.91 28.28 -19.31
CA THR A 198 -7.34 27.90 -18.03
C THR A 198 -7.88 26.54 -17.54
N ASP A 199 -9.19 26.33 -17.62
CA ASP A 199 -9.85 25.09 -17.23
C ASP A 199 -9.42 23.91 -18.12
N LEU A 200 -9.25 24.12 -19.41
CA LEU A 200 -8.72 23.12 -20.34
C LEU A 200 -7.28 22.75 -19.98
N ASN A 201 -6.43 23.73 -19.71
CA ASN A 201 -5.05 23.50 -19.31
C ASN A 201 -4.96 22.79 -17.93
N ALA A 202 -5.82 23.14 -16.98
CA ALA A 202 -5.93 22.44 -15.69
C ALA A 202 -6.35 20.98 -15.88
N SER A 203 -7.31 20.71 -16.76
CA SER A 203 -7.70 19.34 -17.13
C SER A 203 -6.54 18.55 -17.75
N PHE A 204 -5.74 19.19 -18.60
CA PHE A 204 -4.55 18.57 -19.19
C PHE A 204 -3.46 18.28 -18.16
N LEU A 205 -3.27 19.15 -17.18
CA LEU A 205 -2.36 18.88 -16.04
C LEU A 205 -2.79 17.64 -15.25
N ASN A 206 -4.09 17.44 -15.03
CA ASN A 206 -4.59 16.22 -14.39
C ASN A 206 -4.23 14.96 -15.19
N ILE A 207 -4.31 15.04 -16.54
CA ILE A 207 -3.90 13.93 -17.41
C ILE A 207 -2.39 13.67 -17.31
N GLN A 208 -1.57 14.71 -17.29
CA GLN A 208 -0.11 14.58 -17.13
C GLN A 208 0.25 13.96 -15.78
N ASN A 209 -0.45 14.32 -14.73
CA ASN A 209 -0.26 13.80 -13.37
C ASN A 209 -0.91 12.43 -13.14
N MET A 210 -1.62 11.88 -14.12
CA MET A 210 -2.26 10.58 -14.00
C MET A 210 -1.24 9.49 -13.69
N LYS A 211 -1.48 8.76 -12.59
CA LYS A 211 -0.59 7.69 -12.10
C LYS A 211 -0.74 6.44 -12.97
N PRO A 212 0.34 5.71 -13.23
CA PRO A 212 0.29 4.46 -14.00
C PRO A 212 -0.33 3.30 -13.22
N CYS A 213 -0.37 3.38 -11.88
CA CYS A 213 -0.92 2.37 -10.99
C CYS A 213 -2.14 2.91 -10.24
N ALA A 214 -3.07 2.01 -9.91
CA ALA A 214 -4.27 2.35 -9.14
C ALA A 214 -4.00 2.69 -7.67
N PHE A 215 -2.74 2.81 -7.25
CA PHE A 215 -2.32 3.19 -5.90
C PHE A 215 -1.25 4.28 -5.94
N GLY A 216 -1.17 5.05 -4.86
CA GLY A 216 -0.18 6.12 -4.68
C GLY A 216 0.90 5.77 -3.66
N LYS A 217 1.83 6.70 -3.46
CA LYS A 217 2.85 6.62 -2.40
C LYS A 217 2.22 6.43 -1.02
N GLU A 218 1.07 7.03 -0.78
CA GLU A 218 0.31 6.96 0.47
C GLU A 218 -0.04 5.51 0.83
N THR A 219 -0.56 4.74 -0.14
CA THR A 219 -0.89 3.33 0.07
C THR A 219 0.34 2.51 0.43
N ILE A 220 1.47 2.72 -0.28
CA ILE A 220 2.73 2.04 0.02
C ILE A 220 3.21 2.37 1.44
N VAL A 221 3.19 3.67 1.80
CA VAL A 221 3.59 4.13 3.14
C VAL A 221 2.70 3.51 4.22
N THR A 222 1.39 3.40 3.98
CA THR A 222 0.46 2.76 4.92
C THR A 222 0.85 1.30 5.19
N PHE A 223 1.15 0.51 4.15
CA PHE A 223 1.59 -0.88 4.33
C PHE A 223 2.96 -0.97 4.98
N LEU A 224 3.92 -0.11 4.60
CA LEU A 224 5.23 -0.07 5.23
C LEU A 224 5.13 0.30 6.72
N ALA A 225 4.32 1.29 7.06
CA ALA A 225 4.08 1.67 8.45
C ALA A 225 3.42 0.53 9.25
N ALA A 226 2.43 -0.14 8.67
CA ALA A 226 1.77 -1.28 9.31
C ALA A 226 2.75 -2.43 9.60
N VAL A 227 3.69 -2.69 8.69
CA VAL A 227 4.70 -3.74 8.89
C VAL A 227 5.82 -3.31 9.83
N ALA A 228 6.23 -2.04 9.78
CA ALA A 228 7.33 -1.52 10.58
C ALA A 228 6.95 -1.32 12.07
N LEU A 229 5.69 -0.97 12.35
CA LEU A 229 5.25 -0.63 13.70
C LEU A 229 5.51 -1.76 14.73
N PRO A 230 5.20 -3.04 14.45
CA PRO A 230 5.51 -4.15 15.37
C PRO A 230 7.01 -4.44 15.51
N ALA A 231 7.84 -4.04 14.54
CA ALA A 231 9.29 -4.22 14.62
C ALA A 231 9.97 -3.20 15.55
N ILE A 232 9.34 -2.06 15.84
CA ILE A 232 9.91 -1.02 16.71
C ILE A 232 10.30 -1.56 18.09
N PRO A 233 9.42 -2.23 18.86
CA PRO A 233 9.80 -2.77 20.15
C PRO A 233 10.90 -3.84 20.04
N LEU A 234 10.90 -4.64 18.97
CA LEU A 234 11.95 -5.64 18.74
C LEU A 234 13.32 -4.98 18.53
N ILE A 235 13.39 -3.92 17.74
CA ILE A 235 14.62 -3.15 17.51
C ILE A 235 15.07 -2.46 18.80
N ALA A 236 14.12 -1.91 19.58
CA ALA A 236 14.41 -1.23 20.84
C ALA A 236 15.00 -2.17 21.93
N THR A 237 14.76 -3.48 21.86
CA THR A 237 15.37 -4.45 22.79
C THR A 237 16.85 -4.69 22.50
N VAL A 238 17.28 -4.48 21.26
CA VAL A 238 18.66 -4.74 20.80
C VAL A 238 19.50 -3.46 20.76
N ILE A 239 18.89 -2.35 20.39
CA ILE A 239 19.56 -1.05 20.33
C ILE A 239 19.10 -0.20 21.52
N PRO A 240 20.03 0.23 22.43
CA PRO A 240 19.67 1.12 23.52
C PRO A 240 18.92 2.35 22.98
N LEU A 241 17.81 2.69 23.59
CA LEU A 241 16.90 3.78 23.14
C LEU A 241 17.63 5.11 22.87
N LYS A 242 18.76 5.33 23.59
CA LYS A 242 19.63 6.52 23.43
C LYS A 242 20.32 6.58 22.06
N ASP A 243 20.69 5.44 21.49
CA ASP A 243 21.37 5.39 20.19
C ASP A 243 20.38 5.51 19.04
N LEU A 244 19.17 4.96 19.18
CA LEU A 244 18.04 5.19 18.26
C LEU A 244 17.64 6.66 18.20
N LEU A 245 17.55 7.33 19.34
CA LEU A 245 17.24 8.77 19.40
C LEU A 245 18.34 9.64 18.77
N LYS A 246 19.61 9.25 18.89
CA LYS A 246 20.73 9.94 18.24
C LYS A 246 20.71 9.78 16.70
N GLU A 247 20.40 8.60 16.21
CA GLU A 247 20.28 8.33 14.77
C GLU A 247 19.07 9.07 14.15
N LEU A 248 17.91 9.06 14.83
CA LEU A 248 16.73 9.83 14.42
C LEU A 248 16.99 11.35 14.45
N ALA A 249 17.71 11.87 15.45
CA ALA A 249 18.08 13.26 15.51
C ALA A 249 19.05 13.66 14.37
N LYS A 250 19.99 12.77 13.98
CA LYS A 250 20.86 12.98 12.83
C LYS A 250 20.13 12.93 11.48
N ALA A 251 19.05 12.14 11.35
CA ALA A 251 18.28 12.04 10.12
C ALA A 251 17.31 13.23 9.92
N LEU A 252 17.05 14.01 10.99
CA LEU A 252 16.17 15.18 11.01
C LEU A 252 16.91 16.53 10.89
N THR A 253 18.25 16.50 10.98
CA THR A 253 19.15 17.63 10.74
C THR A 253 19.86 17.51 9.43
#